data_74b2461b0c34aa11954e02cdbddba932
#
_entry.id   74b2461b0c34aa11954e02cdbddba932
#
_cell.length_a   1.000
_cell.length_b   1.000
_cell.length_c   1.000
_cell.angle_alpha   90.00
_cell.angle_beta   90.00
_cell.angle_gamma   90.00
#
_symmetry.space_group_name_H-M   'P 1'
#
loop_
_entity.id
_entity.type
_entity.pdbx_description
1 polymer ?
#
loop_
_entity_poly.entity_id
_entity_poly.type
_entity_poly.pdbx_seq_one_letter_code
_entity_poly.pdbx_strand_id
1 'polypeptide(L)'
;MATEEGDIKDKEKEVDLLGEIAVSANNQGKSIPRKRDYRQRAHCNPLSNGKWEDLPTAPDSFREDAHFESAFLDKLRMEKKGEKGAKITFADIGCGFGGLLVRLSPLFPKELIIGMEIRAQVSEYVRERALALRKEHPGEYQNISGLRTNSMKFLPNYFQRGQLKKLFFLFPDPHFKRSKRRRRIIQTALIAEYAFCLREGGILYTQTDVEDVGDWMKEKLDMHPLFRPMTEEELNSDVCVELLRRGTPTEEGQKVKRNSGSTWLHCYVRVNGNPRY
;
A
#
# COMPACT_ATOMS: atom_id res chain seq x y z
N MET A 1 20.49 28.70 11.41
CA MET A 1 20.13 27.68 12.43
C MET A 1 18.71 27.78 13.01
N ALA A 2 17.96 28.86 12.76
CA ALA A 2 16.56 29.01 13.29
C ALA A 2 15.46 28.54 12.33
N THR A 3 15.77 28.22 11.06
CA THR A 3 14.79 27.83 10.03
C THR A 3 14.53 26.31 9.97
N GLU A 4 15.47 25.47 10.36
CA GLU A 4 15.31 24.02 10.33
C GLU A 4 14.48 23.46 11.52
N GLU A 5 14.56 24.09 12.68
CA GLU A 5 13.72 23.71 13.85
C GLU A 5 12.25 24.09 13.68
N GLY A 6 11.95 25.14 12.91
CA GLY A 6 10.58 25.52 12.57
C GLY A 6 9.90 24.50 11.66
N ASP A 7 10.58 24.06 10.61
CA ASP A 7 10.07 23.07 9.64
C ASP A 7 9.84 21.68 10.27
N ILE A 8 10.66 21.29 11.25
CA ILE A 8 10.50 19.99 11.96
C ILE A 8 9.26 20.03 12.89
N LYS A 9 9.08 21.14 13.62
CA LYS A 9 7.92 21.30 14.52
C LYS A 9 6.58 21.45 13.79
N ASP A 10 6.58 22.06 12.61
CA ASP A 10 5.36 22.15 11.79
C ASP A 10 5.01 20.82 11.15
N LYS A 11 6.00 20.03 10.71
CA LYS A 11 5.80 18.66 10.25
C LYS A 11 5.34 17.72 11.37
N GLU A 12 5.87 17.86 12.59
CA GLU A 12 5.41 17.09 13.75
C GLU A 12 3.97 17.40 14.12
N LYS A 13 3.55 18.69 14.08
CA LYS A 13 2.16 19.11 14.33
C LYS A 13 1.22 18.61 13.23
N GLU A 14 1.63 18.64 11.97
CA GLU A 14 0.84 18.16 10.84
C GLU A 14 0.61 16.64 10.92
N VAL A 15 1.62 15.88 11.33
CA VAL A 15 1.51 14.42 11.49
C VAL A 15 0.70 14.04 12.75
N ASP A 16 0.77 14.82 13.84
CA ASP A 16 -0.07 14.61 15.02
C ASP A 16 -1.53 14.99 14.75
N LEU A 17 -1.78 16.06 14.02
CA LEU A 17 -3.12 16.43 13.55
C LEU A 17 -3.74 15.33 12.69
N LEU A 18 -2.96 14.72 11.80
CA LEU A 18 -3.37 13.57 10.99
C LEU A 18 -3.61 12.31 11.86
N GLY A 19 -2.91 12.19 12.98
CA GLY A 19 -3.17 11.19 14.02
C GLY A 19 -4.56 11.34 14.64
N GLU A 20 -4.90 12.55 15.02
CA GLU A 20 -6.19 12.90 15.62
C GLU A 20 -7.35 12.81 14.62
N ILE A 21 -7.18 13.26 13.36
CA ILE A 21 -8.18 13.14 12.31
C ILE A 21 -8.56 11.68 12.04
N ALA A 22 -7.59 10.77 12.00
CA ALA A 22 -7.90 9.36 11.76
C ALA A 22 -8.48 8.64 12.99
N VAL A 23 -8.22 9.12 14.20
CA VAL A 23 -8.88 8.66 15.44
C VAL A 23 -10.30 9.23 15.53
N SER A 24 -10.49 10.49 15.15
CA SER A 24 -11.79 11.16 15.05
C SER A 24 -12.70 10.50 14.02
N ALA A 25 -12.18 10.13 12.85
CA ALA A 25 -12.93 9.38 11.83
C ALA A 25 -13.41 7.98 12.30
N ASN A 26 -12.79 7.43 13.33
CA ASN A 26 -13.25 6.18 13.96
C ASN A 26 -14.33 6.40 15.05
N ASN A 27 -14.48 7.63 15.56
CA ASN A 27 -15.35 7.92 16.72
C ASN A 27 -16.60 8.78 16.40
N GLN A 28 -16.67 9.37 15.22
CA GLN A 28 -17.80 10.21 14.86
C GLN A 28 -18.64 9.58 13.74
N GLY A 29 -19.77 9.00 14.11
CA GLY A 29 -20.93 8.98 13.25
C GLY A 29 -21.17 7.79 12.36
N LYS A 30 -22.41 7.56 12.15
CA LYS A 30 -23.18 6.48 11.53
C LYS A 30 -22.89 6.18 10.04
N SER A 31 -21.88 6.79 9.39
CA SER A 31 -21.64 6.63 7.95
C SER A 31 -20.50 5.66 7.60
N ILE A 32 -19.44 5.56 8.43
CA ILE A 32 -18.34 4.62 8.17
C ILE A 32 -18.77 3.18 8.47
N PRO A 33 -18.57 2.23 7.53
CA PRO A 33 -18.95 0.83 7.72
C PRO A 33 -18.21 0.20 8.89
N ARG A 34 -18.89 -0.71 9.63
CA ARG A 34 -18.29 -1.36 10.79
C ARG A 34 -17.51 -2.59 10.37
N LYS A 35 -16.22 -2.68 10.73
CA LYS A 35 -15.34 -3.82 10.41
C LYS A 35 -15.94 -5.19 10.76
N ARG A 36 -16.74 -5.28 11.84
CA ARG A 36 -17.36 -6.53 12.28
C ARG A 36 -18.32 -7.13 11.25
N ASP A 37 -18.97 -6.30 10.44
CA ASP A 37 -19.98 -6.72 9.47
C ASP A 37 -19.31 -7.27 8.18
N TYR A 38 -18.00 -7.00 7.99
CA TYR A 38 -17.19 -7.42 6.83
C TYR A 38 -16.09 -8.43 7.20
N ARG A 39 -16.17 -9.05 8.37
CA ARG A 39 -15.16 -10.04 8.78
C ARG A 39 -15.20 -11.26 7.89
N GLN A 40 -14.07 -11.64 7.37
CA GLN A 40 -13.85 -12.86 6.62
C GLN A 40 -12.60 -13.57 7.17
N ARG A 41 -12.54 -14.91 7.02
CA ARG A 41 -11.41 -15.71 7.48
C ARG A 41 -10.10 -15.13 6.98
N ALA A 42 -9.13 -14.94 7.90
CA ALA A 42 -7.88 -14.23 7.61
C ALA A 42 -7.04 -14.94 6.53
N HIS A 43 -6.90 -16.27 6.65
CA HIS A 43 -6.04 -17.03 5.74
C HIS A 43 -6.81 -17.52 4.51
N CYS A 44 -6.61 -16.84 3.39
CA CYS A 44 -7.01 -17.32 2.08
C CYS A 44 -5.87 -18.10 1.41
N ASN A 45 -6.22 -19.11 0.57
CA ASN A 45 -5.21 -19.78 -0.24
C ASN A 45 -5.00 -19.00 -1.55
N PRO A 46 -3.88 -18.25 -1.71
CA PRO A 46 -3.66 -17.45 -2.91
C PRO A 46 -3.40 -18.30 -4.17
N LEU A 47 -3.09 -19.59 -3.99
CA LEU A 47 -2.85 -20.51 -5.11
C LEU A 47 -4.12 -21.22 -5.58
N SER A 48 -5.28 -21.02 -4.91
CA SER A 48 -6.54 -21.62 -5.34
C SER A 48 -7.05 -21.02 -6.65
N ASN A 49 -7.78 -21.83 -7.43
CA ASN A 49 -8.48 -21.38 -8.61
C ASN A 49 -9.82 -20.75 -8.19
N GLY A 50 -9.79 -19.50 -7.73
CA GLY A 50 -11.00 -18.72 -7.46
C GLY A 50 -11.61 -18.20 -8.76
N LYS A 51 -12.94 -17.99 -8.76
CA LYS A 51 -13.59 -17.19 -9.80
C LYS A 51 -13.28 -15.71 -9.51
N TRP A 52 -12.67 -15.05 -10.47
CA TRP A 52 -12.36 -13.63 -10.44
C TRP A 52 -13.20 -12.96 -11.53
N GLU A 53 -14.13 -12.15 -11.10
CA GLU A 53 -14.97 -11.34 -11.99
C GLU A 53 -14.19 -10.06 -12.34
N ASP A 54 -14.37 -9.56 -13.56
CA ASP A 54 -13.82 -8.29 -14.03
C ASP A 54 -12.29 -8.15 -13.97
N LEU A 55 -11.55 -9.26 -14.18
CA LEU A 55 -10.11 -9.18 -14.32
C LEU A 55 -9.72 -8.47 -15.61
N PRO A 56 -8.90 -7.42 -15.56
CA PRO A 56 -8.33 -6.84 -16.77
C PRO A 56 -7.40 -7.86 -17.43
N THR A 57 -7.48 -7.98 -18.74
CA THR A 57 -6.59 -8.85 -19.53
C THR A 57 -5.21 -8.22 -19.73
N ALA A 58 -5.15 -6.89 -19.66
CA ALA A 58 -3.94 -6.07 -19.75
C ALA A 58 -4.16 -4.75 -19.00
N PRO A 59 -3.10 -4.02 -18.62
CA PRO A 59 -3.21 -2.75 -17.91
C PRO A 59 -4.08 -1.70 -18.62
N ASP A 60 -4.10 -1.71 -19.96
CA ASP A 60 -4.90 -0.76 -20.75
C ASP A 60 -6.41 -1.07 -20.70
N SER A 61 -6.81 -2.27 -20.28
CA SER A 61 -8.21 -2.63 -20.03
C SER A 61 -8.67 -2.34 -18.60
N PHE A 62 -7.77 -1.95 -17.70
CA PHE A 62 -8.12 -1.54 -16.35
C PHE A 62 -8.70 -0.11 -16.35
N ARG A 63 -9.82 0.06 -15.68
CA ARG A 63 -10.58 1.31 -15.68
C ARG A 63 -10.46 2.01 -14.32
N GLU A 64 -9.63 3.04 -14.24
CA GLU A 64 -9.49 3.86 -13.04
C GLU A 64 -10.81 4.57 -12.68
N ASP A 65 -11.65 4.93 -13.65
CA ASP A 65 -12.96 5.56 -13.45
C ASP A 65 -14.00 4.66 -12.75
N ALA A 66 -13.78 3.35 -12.72
CA ALA A 66 -14.58 2.44 -11.89
C ALA A 66 -14.22 2.52 -10.38
N HIS A 67 -13.09 3.14 -10.02
CA HIS A 67 -12.56 3.22 -8.67
C HIS A 67 -12.47 4.64 -8.12
N PHE A 68 -12.30 5.63 -9.00
CA PHE A 68 -12.12 7.04 -8.65
C PHE A 68 -13.13 7.89 -9.41
N GLU A 69 -13.60 8.97 -8.78
CA GLU A 69 -14.56 9.87 -9.39
C GLU A 69 -13.99 10.56 -10.63
N SER A 70 -14.77 10.59 -11.73
CA SER A 70 -14.32 11.15 -13.00
C SER A 70 -13.89 12.61 -12.88
N ALA A 71 -14.63 13.43 -12.13
CA ALA A 71 -14.30 14.83 -11.89
C ALA A 71 -12.92 15.00 -11.20
N PHE A 72 -12.58 14.11 -10.26
CA PHE A 72 -11.28 14.12 -9.61
C PHE A 72 -10.17 13.67 -10.57
N LEU A 73 -10.42 12.63 -11.37
CA LEU A 73 -9.47 12.18 -12.39
C LEU A 73 -9.17 13.27 -13.42
N ASP A 74 -10.21 14.00 -13.87
CA ASP A 74 -10.06 15.10 -14.84
C ASP A 74 -9.26 16.26 -14.24
N LYS A 75 -9.51 16.62 -12.98
CA LYS A 75 -8.69 17.60 -12.26
C LYS A 75 -7.22 17.18 -12.22
N LEU A 76 -6.92 15.93 -11.85
CA LEU A 76 -5.55 15.43 -11.82
C LEU A 76 -4.89 15.44 -13.21
N ARG A 77 -5.63 15.09 -14.26
CA ARG A 77 -5.14 15.15 -15.66
C ARG A 77 -4.78 16.57 -16.08
N MET A 78 -5.58 17.56 -15.68
CA MET A 78 -5.30 18.98 -15.95
C MET A 78 -4.07 19.48 -15.18
N GLU A 79 -3.91 19.07 -13.92
CA GLU A 79 -2.78 19.49 -13.09
C GLU A 79 -1.44 18.85 -13.52
N LYS A 80 -1.48 17.59 -13.98
CA LYS A 80 -0.31 16.82 -14.42
C LYS A 80 -0.09 16.94 -15.94
N LYS A 81 -0.05 18.15 -16.48
CA LYS A 81 0.20 18.41 -17.91
C LYS A 81 1.49 17.71 -18.37
N GLY A 82 1.37 16.72 -19.27
CA GLY A 82 2.52 15.98 -19.84
C GLY A 82 2.74 14.56 -19.30
N GLU A 83 2.13 14.16 -18.18
CA GLU A 83 2.07 12.77 -17.76
C GLU A 83 0.88 12.05 -18.48
N LYS A 84 1.07 10.79 -18.85
CA LYS A 84 0.04 9.98 -19.54
C LYS A 84 -1.16 9.69 -18.64
N GLY A 85 -2.01 10.69 -18.41
CA GLY A 85 -3.27 10.58 -17.67
C GLY A 85 -3.11 10.43 -16.14
N ALA A 86 -4.23 10.40 -15.44
CA ALA A 86 -4.27 10.07 -14.02
C ALA A 86 -4.18 8.54 -13.85
N LYS A 87 -3.00 8.03 -13.53
CA LYS A 87 -2.74 6.60 -13.30
C LYS A 87 -2.50 6.32 -11.82
N ILE A 88 -2.85 5.11 -11.40
CA ILE A 88 -2.50 4.63 -10.05
C ILE A 88 -0.98 4.56 -9.92
N THR A 89 -0.45 5.15 -8.87
CA THR A 89 1.00 5.24 -8.62
C THR A 89 1.43 4.55 -7.35
N PHE A 90 0.50 4.30 -6.41
CA PHE A 90 0.77 3.58 -5.16
C PHE A 90 -0.16 2.38 -5.07
N ALA A 91 0.39 1.22 -4.65
CA ALA A 91 -0.40 0.03 -4.40
C ALA A 91 -0.05 -0.59 -3.04
N ASP A 92 -1.08 -0.88 -2.23
CA ASP A 92 -0.98 -1.59 -0.95
C ASP A 92 -1.50 -3.02 -1.14
N ILE A 93 -0.58 -3.99 -1.13
CA ILE A 93 -0.87 -5.38 -1.44
C ILE A 93 -1.23 -6.16 -0.17
N GLY A 94 -2.45 -6.69 -0.13
CA GLY A 94 -3.01 -7.28 1.07
C GLY A 94 -3.44 -6.20 2.06
N CYS A 95 -4.03 -5.11 1.58
CA CYS A 95 -4.32 -3.88 2.33
C CYS A 95 -5.22 -4.07 3.57
N GLY A 96 -5.78 -5.28 3.78
CA GLY A 96 -6.69 -5.54 4.88
C GLY A 96 -7.87 -4.55 4.87
N PHE A 97 -8.12 -3.91 5.98
CA PHE A 97 -9.19 -2.91 6.12
C PHE A 97 -8.82 -1.50 5.63
N GLY A 98 -7.68 -1.34 4.94
CA GLY A 98 -7.29 -0.10 4.27
C GLY A 98 -6.79 1.01 5.19
N GLY A 99 -6.25 0.66 6.36
CA GLY A 99 -5.72 1.65 7.31
C GLY A 99 -4.61 2.51 6.70
N LEU A 100 -3.67 1.88 5.97
CA LEU A 100 -2.59 2.60 5.31
C LEU A 100 -3.11 3.59 4.25
N LEU A 101 -4.08 3.20 3.43
CA LEU A 101 -4.65 4.08 2.40
C LEU A 101 -5.18 5.39 2.99
N VAL A 102 -5.92 5.28 4.11
CA VAL A 102 -6.48 6.45 4.80
C VAL A 102 -5.38 7.39 5.29
N ARG A 103 -4.24 6.84 5.74
CA ARG A 103 -3.11 7.66 6.19
C ARG A 103 -2.31 8.27 5.05
N LEU A 104 -2.17 7.56 3.92
CA LEU A 104 -1.45 8.06 2.75
C LEU A 104 -2.24 9.12 1.99
N SER A 105 -3.57 9.07 2.03
CA SER A 105 -4.44 9.96 1.26
C SER A 105 -4.10 11.44 1.43
N PRO A 106 -4.09 12.01 2.65
CA PRO A 106 -3.78 13.42 2.85
C PRO A 106 -2.29 13.75 2.63
N LEU A 107 -1.38 12.80 2.82
CA LEU A 107 0.06 13.01 2.59
C LEU A 107 0.38 13.09 1.09
N PHE A 108 -0.40 12.43 0.24
CA PHE A 108 -0.18 12.35 -1.19
C PHE A 108 -1.45 12.64 -1.99
N PRO A 109 -2.07 13.83 -1.84
CA PRO A 109 -3.41 14.12 -2.38
C PRO A 109 -3.48 14.07 -3.91
N LYS A 110 -2.33 14.16 -4.61
CA LYS A 110 -2.23 14.10 -6.07
C LYS A 110 -1.84 12.72 -6.61
N GLU A 111 -1.61 11.73 -5.75
CA GLU A 111 -1.28 10.36 -6.16
C GLU A 111 -2.50 9.46 -6.01
N LEU A 112 -2.83 8.65 -7.03
CA LEU A 112 -3.87 7.65 -6.92
C LEU A 112 -3.31 6.42 -6.22
N ILE A 113 -4.01 5.99 -5.17
CA ILE A 113 -3.60 4.92 -4.24
C ILE A 113 -4.66 3.82 -4.26
N ILE A 114 -4.26 2.59 -4.55
CA ILE A 114 -5.16 1.43 -4.57
C ILE A 114 -4.77 0.41 -3.50
N GLY A 115 -5.74 -0.04 -2.71
CA GLY A 115 -5.59 -1.20 -1.84
C GLY A 115 -6.07 -2.45 -2.55
N MET A 116 -5.22 -3.47 -2.64
CA MET A 116 -5.54 -4.74 -3.29
C MET A 116 -5.70 -5.83 -2.22
N GLU A 117 -6.88 -6.47 -2.17
CA GLU A 117 -7.20 -7.46 -1.16
C GLU A 117 -7.85 -8.70 -1.80
N ILE A 118 -7.45 -9.90 -1.37
CA ILE A 118 -7.96 -11.15 -1.91
C ILE A 118 -9.33 -11.53 -1.33
N ARG A 119 -9.63 -11.10 -0.12
CA ARG A 119 -10.87 -11.39 0.61
C ARG A 119 -11.99 -10.45 0.16
N ALA A 120 -13.06 -11.03 -0.39
CA ALA A 120 -14.16 -10.26 -0.98
C ALA A 120 -14.80 -9.26 -0.01
N GLN A 121 -15.20 -9.72 1.19
CA GLN A 121 -15.85 -8.85 2.17
C GLN A 121 -14.93 -7.74 2.68
N VAL A 122 -13.64 -8.05 2.87
CA VAL A 122 -12.66 -7.05 3.34
C VAL A 122 -12.37 -6.01 2.27
N SER A 123 -12.26 -6.43 1.01
CA SER A 123 -12.09 -5.50 -0.12
C SER A 123 -13.31 -4.58 -0.27
N GLU A 124 -14.52 -5.13 -0.12
CA GLU A 124 -15.74 -4.34 -0.16
C GLU A 124 -15.79 -3.30 0.98
N TYR A 125 -15.37 -3.70 2.18
CA TYR A 125 -15.24 -2.75 3.29
C TYR A 125 -14.32 -1.56 2.94
N VAL A 126 -13.16 -1.82 2.30
CA VAL A 126 -12.22 -0.74 1.92
C VAL A 126 -12.89 0.23 0.95
N ARG A 127 -13.64 -0.29 -0.02
CA ARG A 127 -14.39 0.52 -0.99
C ARG A 127 -15.44 1.39 -0.30
N GLU A 128 -16.28 0.79 0.53
CA GLU A 128 -17.32 1.49 1.29
C GLU A 128 -16.73 2.51 2.28
N ARG A 129 -15.61 2.17 2.93
CA ARG A 129 -14.89 3.10 3.81
C ARG A 129 -14.40 4.34 3.04
N ALA A 130 -13.81 4.16 1.86
CA ALA A 130 -13.36 5.28 1.03
C ALA A 130 -14.52 6.19 0.62
N LEU A 131 -15.66 5.61 0.20
CA LEU A 131 -16.87 6.35 -0.15
C LEU A 131 -17.45 7.13 1.05
N ALA A 132 -17.48 6.51 2.22
CA ALA A 132 -17.96 7.14 3.45
C ALA A 132 -17.07 8.34 3.84
N LEU A 133 -15.73 8.16 3.80
CA LEU A 133 -14.79 9.22 4.09
C LEU A 133 -14.93 10.41 3.12
N ARG A 134 -15.10 10.16 1.81
CA ARG A 134 -15.36 11.22 0.81
C ARG A 134 -16.62 12.01 1.13
N LYS A 135 -17.66 11.32 1.63
CA LYS A 135 -18.93 11.96 2.02
C LYS A 135 -18.81 12.78 3.30
N GLU A 136 -18.06 12.28 4.30
CA GLU A 136 -17.84 12.97 5.58
C GLU A 136 -16.90 14.16 5.43
N HIS A 137 -15.91 14.06 4.52
CA HIS A 137 -14.87 15.06 4.28
C HIS A 137 -14.87 15.48 2.79
N PRO A 138 -15.79 16.35 2.36
CA PRO A 138 -15.89 16.78 0.96
C PRO A 138 -14.56 17.35 0.43
N GLY A 139 -14.07 16.79 -0.68
CA GLY A 139 -12.78 17.18 -1.28
C GLY A 139 -11.57 16.37 -0.81
N GLU A 140 -11.71 15.60 0.28
CA GLU A 140 -10.66 14.71 0.79
C GLU A 140 -10.90 13.26 0.38
N TYR A 141 -9.90 12.39 0.55
CA TYR A 141 -9.96 10.93 0.29
C TYR A 141 -10.42 10.52 -1.12
N GLN A 142 -10.40 11.47 -2.09
CA GLN A 142 -10.79 11.21 -3.48
C GLN A 142 -9.80 10.27 -4.18
N ASN A 143 -8.57 10.22 -3.69
CA ASN A 143 -7.41 9.56 -4.28
C ASN A 143 -7.16 8.12 -3.79
N ILE A 144 -8.04 7.55 -2.96
CA ILE A 144 -7.91 6.18 -2.44
C ILE A 144 -9.09 5.30 -2.87
N SER A 145 -8.84 4.00 -3.12
CA SER A 145 -9.88 3.02 -3.40
C SER A 145 -9.44 1.60 -3.04
N GLY A 146 -10.41 0.67 -2.96
CA GLY A 146 -10.19 -0.75 -2.75
C GLY A 146 -10.48 -1.57 -4.00
N LEU A 147 -9.71 -2.63 -4.23
CA LEU A 147 -9.85 -3.55 -5.34
C LEU A 147 -9.75 -5.00 -4.85
N ARG A 148 -10.72 -5.83 -5.21
CA ARG A 148 -10.65 -7.27 -4.95
C ARG A 148 -9.83 -7.95 -6.05
N THR A 149 -8.68 -8.51 -5.69
CA THR A 149 -7.88 -9.31 -6.62
C THR A 149 -6.89 -10.23 -5.91
N ASN A 150 -6.32 -11.16 -6.66
CA ASN A 150 -5.18 -11.94 -6.24
C ASN A 150 -3.89 -11.39 -6.87
N SER A 151 -3.21 -10.54 -6.12
CA SER A 151 -1.98 -9.88 -6.59
C SER A 151 -0.84 -10.85 -6.89
N MET A 152 -0.82 -12.06 -6.29
CA MET A 152 0.17 -13.09 -6.65
C MET A 152 -0.01 -13.66 -8.06
N LYS A 153 -1.18 -13.46 -8.68
CA LYS A 153 -1.50 -14.02 -10.01
C LYS A 153 -1.66 -12.94 -11.07
N PHE A 154 -2.13 -11.75 -10.67
CA PHE A 154 -2.68 -10.80 -11.63
C PHE A 154 -2.12 -9.38 -11.51
N LEU A 155 -1.08 -9.15 -10.69
CA LEU A 155 -0.55 -7.80 -10.50
C LEU A 155 -0.16 -7.12 -11.84
N PRO A 156 0.54 -7.78 -12.77
CA PRO A 156 0.92 -7.17 -14.06
C PRO A 156 -0.27 -6.88 -15.00
N ASN A 157 -1.46 -7.41 -14.71
CA ASN A 157 -2.66 -7.10 -15.48
C ASN A 157 -3.23 -5.71 -15.15
N TYR A 158 -2.86 -5.15 -13.99
CA TYR A 158 -3.36 -3.86 -13.51
C TYR A 158 -2.41 -2.70 -13.78
N PHE A 159 -1.11 -2.96 -13.87
CA PHE A 159 -0.10 -1.91 -13.93
C PHE A 159 0.83 -2.08 -15.13
N GLN A 160 1.01 -1.00 -15.87
CA GLN A 160 2.00 -0.92 -16.93
C GLN A 160 3.42 -1.03 -16.36
N ARG A 161 4.37 -1.35 -17.24
CA ARG A 161 5.80 -1.34 -16.87
C ARG A 161 6.20 0.03 -16.32
N GLY A 162 6.76 0.02 -15.11
CA GLY A 162 7.25 1.23 -14.47
C GLY A 162 6.18 2.25 -14.08
N GLN A 163 4.93 1.81 -13.87
CA GLN A 163 3.83 2.69 -13.51
C GLN A 163 3.87 3.10 -12.03
N LEU A 164 4.16 2.16 -11.13
CA LEU A 164 4.08 2.40 -9.70
C LEU A 164 5.29 3.17 -9.18
N LYS A 165 5.05 4.12 -8.28
CA LYS A 165 6.06 4.85 -7.51
C LYS A 165 6.36 4.15 -6.19
N LYS A 166 5.33 3.61 -5.53
CA LYS A 166 5.41 2.95 -4.22
C LYS A 166 4.57 1.67 -4.18
N LEU A 167 5.14 0.62 -3.59
CA LEU A 167 4.51 -0.69 -3.47
C LEU A 167 4.69 -1.21 -2.05
N PHE A 168 3.58 -1.54 -1.36
CA PHE A 168 3.59 -1.91 0.06
C PHE A 168 3.17 -3.37 0.25
N PHE A 169 3.89 -4.08 1.12
CA PHE A 169 3.61 -5.43 1.59
C PHE A 169 3.70 -5.46 3.11
N LEU A 170 2.59 -5.17 3.79
CA LEU A 170 2.56 -4.97 5.23
C LEU A 170 1.83 -6.13 5.92
N PHE A 171 2.52 -6.76 6.87
CA PHE A 171 2.00 -7.88 7.66
C PHE A 171 1.42 -9.02 6.81
N PRO A 172 2.16 -9.51 5.78
CA PRO A 172 1.69 -10.60 4.94
C PRO A 172 1.55 -11.89 5.74
N ASP A 173 0.69 -12.80 5.26
CA ASP A 173 0.51 -14.13 5.88
C ASP A 173 1.85 -14.88 6.02
N PRO A 174 2.25 -15.27 7.23
CA PRO A 174 3.59 -15.81 7.50
C PRO A 174 3.82 -17.21 6.90
N HIS A 175 2.77 -18.01 6.70
CA HIS A 175 2.85 -19.38 6.20
C HIS A 175 4.01 -20.19 6.84
N PHE A 176 3.94 -20.39 8.16
CA PHE A 176 5.01 -21.01 8.98
C PHE A 176 5.46 -22.39 8.48
N LYS A 177 4.52 -23.26 8.04
CA LYS A 177 4.86 -24.60 7.56
C LYS A 177 5.70 -24.52 6.28
N ARG A 178 6.85 -25.19 6.23
CA ARG A 178 7.78 -25.24 5.09
C ARG A 178 7.07 -25.53 3.76
N SER A 179 6.14 -26.48 3.74
CA SER A 179 5.35 -26.86 2.55
C SER A 179 4.41 -25.73 2.05
N LYS A 180 4.14 -24.72 2.89
CA LYS A 180 3.28 -23.58 2.56
C LYS A 180 4.04 -22.29 2.26
N ARG A 181 5.38 -22.26 2.44
CA ARG A 181 6.20 -21.06 2.13
C ARG A 181 6.04 -20.56 0.69
N ARG A 182 5.71 -21.47 -0.26
CA ARG A 182 5.36 -21.09 -1.66
C ARG A 182 4.15 -20.15 -1.78
N ARG A 183 3.40 -19.90 -0.70
CA ARG A 183 2.28 -18.97 -0.64
C ARG A 183 2.68 -17.59 -0.10
N ARG A 184 3.91 -17.43 0.38
CA ARG A 184 4.42 -16.12 0.80
C ARG A 184 4.42 -15.19 -0.40
N ILE A 185 3.98 -13.94 -0.17
CA ILE A 185 3.85 -12.95 -1.25
C ILE A 185 5.22 -12.50 -1.78
N ILE A 186 6.25 -12.45 -0.95
CA ILE A 186 7.61 -12.13 -1.38
C ILE A 186 8.35 -13.42 -1.72
N GLN A 187 8.52 -13.66 -3.03
CA GLN A 187 9.23 -14.80 -3.63
C GLN A 187 9.98 -14.35 -4.87
N THR A 188 11.07 -15.01 -5.20
CA THR A 188 11.95 -14.65 -6.32
C THR A 188 11.19 -14.44 -7.64
N ALA A 189 10.25 -15.34 -7.98
CA ALA A 189 9.46 -15.21 -9.21
C ALA A 189 8.56 -13.95 -9.19
N LEU A 190 7.92 -13.67 -8.07
CA LEU A 190 7.00 -12.52 -7.94
C LEU A 190 7.75 -11.18 -7.82
N ILE A 191 8.95 -11.16 -7.24
CA ILE A 191 9.76 -9.95 -7.14
C ILE A 191 10.07 -9.38 -8.54
N ALA A 192 10.26 -10.24 -9.55
CA ALA A 192 10.44 -9.78 -10.93
C ALA A 192 9.20 -9.05 -11.47
N GLU A 193 7.99 -9.51 -11.14
CA GLU A 193 6.74 -8.83 -11.48
C GLU A 193 6.60 -7.49 -10.74
N TYR A 194 7.03 -7.44 -9.47
CA TYR A 194 7.04 -6.18 -8.70
C TYR A 194 8.02 -5.16 -9.30
N ALA A 195 9.22 -5.63 -9.71
CA ALA A 195 10.20 -4.81 -10.42
C ALA A 195 9.68 -4.32 -11.78
N PHE A 196 8.87 -5.13 -12.47
CA PHE A 196 8.20 -4.73 -13.71
C PHE A 196 7.21 -3.60 -13.47
N CYS A 197 6.36 -3.71 -12.46
CA CYS A 197 5.32 -2.71 -12.15
C CYS A 197 5.90 -1.42 -11.55
N LEU A 198 6.99 -1.51 -10.75
CA LEU A 198 7.65 -0.34 -10.17
C LEU A 198 8.49 0.40 -11.22
N ARG A 199 8.40 1.74 -11.20
CA ARG A 199 9.32 2.59 -11.97
C ARG A 199 10.75 2.47 -11.42
N GLU A 200 11.73 2.85 -12.21
CA GLU A 200 13.08 3.08 -11.71
C GLU A 200 13.07 4.18 -10.65
N GLY A 201 13.78 3.97 -9.54
CA GLY A 201 13.69 4.81 -8.34
C GLY A 201 12.41 4.63 -7.53
N GLY A 202 11.49 3.76 -7.95
CA GLY A 202 10.30 3.40 -7.16
C GLY A 202 10.68 2.58 -5.93
N ILE A 203 9.87 2.64 -4.88
CA ILE A 203 10.19 2.06 -3.57
C ILE A 203 9.23 0.93 -3.24
N LEU A 204 9.81 -0.20 -2.80
CA LEU A 204 9.09 -1.35 -2.25
C LEU A 204 9.31 -1.38 -0.74
N TYR A 205 8.21 -1.42 0.02
CA TYR A 205 8.20 -1.46 1.48
C TYR A 205 7.69 -2.82 1.95
N THR A 206 8.39 -3.44 2.90
CA THR A 206 7.93 -4.64 3.59
C THR A 206 7.95 -4.42 5.09
N GLN A 207 6.89 -4.84 5.80
CA GLN A 207 6.84 -4.81 7.25
C GLN A 207 6.13 -6.06 7.78
N THR A 208 6.62 -6.63 8.87
CA THR A 208 6.03 -7.79 9.54
C THR A 208 6.34 -7.75 11.03
N ASP A 209 5.53 -8.46 11.83
CA ASP A 209 5.77 -8.74 13.25
C ASP A 209 6.32 -10.15 13.50
N VAL A 210 6.70 -10.85 12.42
CA VAL A 210 7.27 -12.22 12.47
C VAL A 210 8.69 -12.18 11.90
N GLU A 211 9.69 -12.38 12.76
CA GLU A 211 11.12 -12.29 12.41
C GLU A 211 11.50 -13.20 11.21
N ASP A 212 11.15 -14.50 11.25
CA ASP A 212 11.39 -15.45 10.12
C ASP A 212 10.82 -14.96 8.79
N VAL A 213 9.73 -14.20 8.82
CA VAL A 213 9.15 -13.60 7.61
C VAL A 213 9.91 -12.34 7.19
N GLY A 214 10.34 -11.53 8.15
CA GLY A 214 11.19 -10.37 7.91
C GLY A 214 12.50 -10.76 7.24
N ASP A 215 13.21 -11.74 7.82
CA ASP A 215 14.45 -12.29 7.27
C ASP A 215 14.26 -12.89 5.89
N TRP A 216 13.19 -13.66 5.69
CA TRP A 216 12.83 -14.21 4.40
C TRP A 216 12.63 -13.13 3.33
N MET A 217 11.87 -12.08 3.64
CA MET A 217 11.60 -11.00 2.70
C MET A 217 12.89 -10.24 2.37
N LYS A 218 13.71 -9.97 3.39
CA LYS A 218 15.02 -9.33 3.23
C LYS A 218 15.94 -10.16 2.35
N GLU A 219 16.14 -11.45 2.64
CA GLU A 219 16.97 -12.37 1.85
C GLU A 219 16.57 -12.35 0.37
N LYS A 220 15.28 -12.48 0.08
CA LYS A 220 14.79 -12.56 -1.31
C LYS A 220 14.97 -11.28 -2.09
N LEU A 221 14.80 -10.13 -1.43
CA LEU A 221 14.98 -8.81 -2.05
C LEU A 221 16.47 -8.46 -2.22
N ASP A 222 17.32 -8.76 -1.23
CA ASP A 222 18.77 -8.57 -1.32
C ASP A 222 19.41 -9.34 -2.47
N MET A 223 18.88 -10.55 -2.77
CA MET A 223 19.36 -11.40 -3.85
C MET A 223 18.86 -10.97 -5.24
N HIS A 224 17.91 -10.06 -5.33
CA HIS A 224 17.29 -9.70 -6.61
C HIS A 224 18.03 -8.55 -7.29
N PRO A 225 18.51 -8.69 -8.56
CA PRO A 225 19.39 -7.71 -9.20
C PRO A 225 18.74 -6.36 -9.49
N LEU A 226 17.41 -6.27 -9.47
CA LEU A 226 16.65 -5.05 -9.73
C LEU A 226 16.27 -4.28 -8.46
N PHE A 227 16.72 -4.73 -7.29
CA PHE A 227 16.47 -4.06 -6.02
C PHE A 227 17.77 -3.84 -5.25
N ARG A 228 17.84 -2.68 -4.59
CA ARG A 228 18.85 -2.41 -3.55
C ARG A 228 18.15 -1.92 -2.30
N PRO A 229 18.69 -2.19 -1.10
CA PRO A 229 18.18 -1.58 0.11
C PRO A 229 18.30 -0.04 0.03
N MET A 230 17.39 0.67 0.68
CA MET A 230 17.51 2.11 0.88
C MET A 230 18.69 2.41 1.80
N THR A 231 19.39 3.50 1.53
CA THR A 231 20.42 4.04 2.42
C THR A 231 19.77 4.66 3.67
N GLU A 232 20.55 4.89 4.73
CA GLU A 232 20.04 5.55 5.93
C GLU A 232 19.51 6.97 5.65
N GLU A 233 20.15 7.70 4.73
CA GLU A 233 19.71 9.02 4.31
C GLU A 233 18.34 8.93 3.60
N GLU A 234 18.17 7.99 2.66
CA GLU A 234 16.91 7.75 1.98
C GLU A 234 15.80 7.33 2.97
N LEU A 235 16.12 6.45 3.94
CA LEU A 235 15.18 6.02 4.97
C LEU A 235 14.70 7.18 5.86
N ASN A 236 15.60 8.09 6.21
CA ASN A 236 15.28 9.21 7.08
C ASN A 236 14.54 10.35 6.35
N SER A 237 14.62 10.41 5.03
CA SER A 237 13.92 11.40 4.21
C SER A 237 12.57 10.95 3.69
N ASP A 238 12.24 9.65 3.76
CA ASP A 238 10.99 9.11 3.21
C ASP A 238 9.84 9.16 4.23
N VAL A 239 8.81 9.94 3.92
CA VAL A 239 7.61 10.13 4.76
C VAL A 239 6.87 8.79 5.02
N CYS A 240 6.89 7.84 4.07
CA CYS A 240 6.27 6.55 4.28
C CYS A 240 7.05 5.71 5.29
N VAL A 241 8.38 5.78 5.28
CA VAL A 241 9.23 5.12 6.28
C VAL A 241 8.93 5.65 7.68
N GLU A 242 8.84 6.96 7.84
CA GLU A 242 8.47 7.60 9.10
C GLU A 242 7.09 7.11 9.57
N LEU A 243 6.10 7.14 8.68
CA LEU A 243 4.75 6.65 8.97
C LEU A 243 4.74 5.18 9.42
N LEU A 244 5.50 4.30 8.75
CA LEU A 244 5.59 2.87 9.05
C LEU A 244 6.33 2.60 10.36
N ARG A 245 7.40 3.33 10.65
CA ARG A 245 8.16 3.24 11.91
C ARG A 245 7.31 3.58 13.14
N ARG A 246 6.35 4.48 13.01
CA ARG A 246 5.39 4.82 14.09
C ARG A 246 4.46 3.64 14.45
N GLY A 247 4.37 2.60 13.60
CA GLY A 247 3.63 1.35 13.86
C GLY A 247 2.10 1.50 13.91
N THR A 248 1.54 2.62 13.47
CA THR A 248 0.10 2.91 13.59
C THR A 248 -0.68 3.02 12.27
N PRO A 249 -0.07 2.94 11.07
CA PRO A 249 -0.81 3.19 9.84
C PRO A 249 -1.75 2.05 9.44
N THR A 250 -1.48 0.82 9.91
CA THR A 250 -2.32 -0.36 9.63
C THR A 250 -2.99 -0.88 10.89
N GLU A 251 -4.08 -1.61 10.74
CA GLU A 251 -4.78 -2.26 11.86
C GLU A 251 -3.90 -3.30 12.56
N GLU A 252 -3.08 -4.06 11.83
CA GLU A 252 -2.14 -5.02 12.42
C GLU A 252 -0.99 -4.30 13.14
N GLY A 253 -0.43 -3.25 12.57
CA GLY A 253 0.59 -2.44 13.25
C GLY A 253 0.09 -1.85 14.57
N GLN A 254 -1.15 -1.36 14.61
CA GLN A 254 -1.79 -0.89 15.85
C GLN A 254 -1.93 -2.00 16.89
N LYS A 255 -2.27 -3.21 16.46
CA LYS A 255 -2.37 -4.38 17.33
C LYS A 255 -1.01 -4.78 17.90
N VAL A 256 0.02 -4.84 17.04
CA VAL A 256 1.40 -5.12 17.46
C VAL A 256 1.87 -4.10 18.50
N LYS A 257 1.68 -2.81 18.24
CA LYS A 257 2.04 -1.72 19.15
C LYS A 257 1.33 -1.85 20.51
N ARG A 258 0.00 -2.13 20.52
CA ARG A 258 -0.76 -2.34 21.76
C ARG A 258 -0.24 -3.51 22.58
N ASN A 259 0.29 -4.54 21.93
CA ASN A 259 0.84 -5.72 22.57
C ASN A 259 2.36 -5.60 22.83
N SER A 260 2.95 -4.40 22.68
CA SER A 260 4.39 -4.15 22.84
C SER A 260 5.28 -5.07 22.01
N GLY A 261 4.78 -5.50 20.84
CA GLY A 261 5.51 -6.35 19.90
C GLY A 261 6.50 -5.55 19.05
N SER A 262 7.49 -6.27 18.51
CA SER A 262 8.46 -5.73 17.56
C SER A 262 7.98 -5.84 16.12
N THR A 263 8.53 -5.00 15.24
CA THR A 263 8.29 -5.10 13.79
C THR A 263 9.60 -4.98 13.04
N TRP A 264 9.68 -5.68 11.91
CA TRP A 264 10.81 -5.65 10.98
C TRP A 264 10.37 -4.94 9.71
N LEU A 265 10.94 -3.76 9.46
CA LEU A 265 10.69 -2.91 8.30
C LEU A 265 11.91 -2.95 7.37
N HIS A 266 11.70 -3.31 6.11
CA HIS A 266 12.73 -3.24 5.08
C HIS A 266 12.21 -2.50 3.86
N CYS A 267 13.03 -1.60 3.31
CA CYS A 267 12.68 -0.73 2.19
C CYS A 267 13.72 -0.87 1.09
N TYR A 268 13.24 -1.00 -0.15
CA TYR A 268 14.10 -1.25 -1.31
C TYR A 268 13.78 -0.29 -2.45
N VAL A 269 14.82 0.19 -3.10
CA VAL A 269 14.70 1.00 -4.32
C VAL A 269 14.83 0.09 -5.54
N ARG A 270 13.93 0.23 -6.50
CA ARG A 270 14.03 -0.41 -7.81
C ARG A 270 15.12 0.26 -8.64
N VAL A 271 16.12 -0.49 -9.08
CA VAL A 271 17.26 -0.02 -9.87
C VAL A 271 17.26 -0.63 -11.27
N ASN A 272 17.93 0.01 -12.20
CA ASN A 272 18.01 -0.46 -13.61
C ASN A 272 19.13 -1.51 -13.81
N GLY A 273 19.08 -2.57 -13.02
CA GLY A 273 20.12 -3.60 -12.95
C GLY A 273 21.16 -3.29 -11.88
N ASN A 274 21.63 -4.34 -11.21
CA ASN A 274 22.75 -4.22 -10.30
C ASN A 274 24.02 -4.51 -11.12
N PRO A 275 25.02 -3.62 -11.17
CA PRO A 275 26.27 -3.83 -11.91
C PRO A 275 27.09 -5.04 -11.40
N ARG A 276 26.59 -5.77 -10.40
CA ARG A 276 27.24 -6.98 -9.87
C ARG A 276 26.80 -8.29 -10.57
N TYR A 277 25.92 -8.21 -11.58
CA TYR A 277 25.49 -9.36 -12.39
C TYR A 277 25.58 -9.07 -13.87
#